data_b929a1124d924aecd469d8a61d61197c
#
_entry.id   b929a1124d924aecd469d8a61d61197c
#
_cell.length_a   1.000
_cell.length_b   1.000
_cell.length_c   1.000
_cell.angle_alpha   90.00
_cell.angle_beta   90.00
_cell.angle_gamma   90.00
#
_symmetry.space_group_name_H-M   'P 1'
#
loop_
_entity.id
_entity.type
_entity.pdbx_description
1 polymer ?
#
loop_
_entity_poly.entity_id
_entity_poly.type
_entity_poly.pdbx_seq_one_letter_code
_entity_poly.pdbx_strand_id
1 'polypeptide(L)'
;MAEAESIRPVHERGSTESSKRAPAPRTPSRPDRSVPSTQLPPAHRSAALYVVIPLVAGTVLAASTGLSLGGVAAYLPTATLDVTYSFLRMLAAYALSLGFSLAYGYYASTHRGGERVMIPILDILQSVPILGFFPFALLIFAGATPGSWLGPNFASVFLIFTSMAWNMVFGVYESLKTLPSDLKEAADTFGLSGSLRFRRVLFPATVNRLVYNSVLSWTAGWFFLVEAEIFSTNSSALPGIGSFLSFAASAHHGDEFLAGILVLVTVIAVLDFALWRPLGRLAERFRYDQAPSGEAGEIQPARDTTGRFRRAAAYVTRGVRTGVSRISTPLVQLAAITVRPGRKPSELRRSLFYYFALGTILVVCWLLLIAIGVGILEVFSKPIAPLVRDQIQQVPLAIGASTLRVVGAYAVCLAIALPLAMKVARSSRAGRVGLPIIEVVASFPATALFPVIIFELIPYLSDQGAAILMLVTGMLWYLFFNILSGIRSLPPDLEEAARSYGLKGRKFLRRVLLPGIFPALITGSITAFGGGWNTLIVAEYLNTGSGQSLSVLGIGQKIDIANGLQATGYPLMVVALLALVGTVIAINELIWKPLYRRAVAQYRYD
;
A
#
# COMPACT_ATOMS: atom_id res chain seq x y z
N MET A 1 -73.16 24.93 -19.73
CA MET A 1 -73.23 26.38 -19.54
C MET A 1 -71.81 26.85 -19.85
N ALA A 2 -71.63 27.28 -21.07
CA ALA A 2 -71.51 28.62 -21.60
C ALA A 2 -70.15 29.22 -21.24
N GLU A 3 -69.32 29.78 -22.08
CA GLU A 3 -69.46 30.26 -23.47
C GLU A 3 -68.02 30.42 -24.04
N ALA A 4 -67.91 30.19 -25.32
CA ALA A 4 -66.76 30.53 -26.14
C ALA A 4 -66.82 32.01 -26.54
N GLU A 5 -65.70 32.67 -26.74
CA GLU A 5 -65.63 33.76 -27.71
C GLU A 5 -64.23 33.86 -28.35
N SER A 6 -64.27 33.74 -29.66
CA SER A 6 -63.25 33.98 -30.66
C SER A 6 -63.21 35.48 -31.02
N ILE A 7 -62.05 36.08 -31.28
CA ILE A 7 -61.87 37.22 -32.14
C ILE A 7 -60.61 37.12 -32.99
N ARG A 8 -60.81 37.31 -34.29
CA ARG A 8 -59.88 37.32 -35.42
C ARG A 8 -59.21 38.70 -35.65
N PRO A 9 -58.26 38.80 -36.59
CA PRO A 9 -57.21 39.78 -36.62
C PRO A 9 -57.54 41.08 -37.36
N VAL A 10 -56.77 42.14 -37.09
CA VAL A 10 -56.72 43.35 -37.87
C VAL A 10 -55.38 43.57 -38.51
N HIS A 11 -55.40 43.66 -39.84
CA HIS A 11 -54.36 44.23 -40.70
C HIS A 11 -54.34 45.76 -40.56
N GLU A 12 -53.14 46.38 -40.50
CA GLU A 12 -52.82 47.65 -41.20
C GLU A 12 -51.32 47.92 -41.17
N ARG A 13 -50.74 47.93 -42.34
CA ARG A 13 -50.02 48.91 -43.18
C ARG A 13 -48.95 49.76 -42.47
N GLY A 14 -47.78 49.51 -42.87
CA GLY A 14 -46.75 50.32 -43.47
C GLY A 14 -46.44 51.72 -42.92
N SER A 15 -45.20 51.84 -42.46
CA SER A 15 -44.36 53.02 -42.68
C SER A 15 -42.89 52.67 -42.55
N THR A 16 -42.17 52.96 -43.60
CA THR A 16 -40.74 52.94 -43.73
C THR A 16 -40.08 53.96 -42.84
N GLU A 17 -39.33 53.54 -41.82
CA GLU A 17 -38.38 54.42 -41.17
C GLU A 17 -37.01 53.70 -41.02
N SER A 18 -36.03 54.37 -41.59
CA SER A 18 -34.60 54.05 -41.56
C SER A 18 -34.08 53.96 -40.13
N SER A 19 -33.95 52.76 -39.61
CA SER A 19 -33.35 52.55 -38.30
C SER A 19 -31.79 52.28 -38.45
N LYS A 20 -31.07 53.27 -37.98
CA LYS A 20 -29.60 53.16 -37.73
C LYS A 20 -29.32 51.93 -36.88
N ARG A 21 -28.55 50.98 -37.42
CA ARG A 21 -28.04 49.84 -36.68
C ARG A 21 -27.21 50.33 -35.50
N ALA A 22 -27.67 50.04 -34.30
CA ALA A 22 -26.88 50.13 -33.09
C ALA A 22 -25.70 49.14 -33.15
N PRO A 23 -24.47 49.48 -32.68
CA PRO A 23 -23.37 48.57 -32.66
C PRO A 23 -23.64 47.40 -31.70
N ALA A 24 -23.38 46.17 -32.16
CA ALA A 24 -23.50 44.97 -31.37
C ALA A 24 -22.68 45.08 -30.06
N PRO A 25 -23.18 44.57 -28.94
CA PRO A 25 -22.43 44.59 -27.68
C PRO A 25 -21.13 43.85 -27.86
N ARG A 26 -20.01 44.53 -27.60
CA ARG A 26 -18.66 43.91 -27.58
C ARG A 26 -18.68 42.81 -26.52
N THR A 27 -18.51 41.57 -26.95
CA THR A 27 -18.19 40.45 -26.07
C THR A 27 -16.97 40.84 -25.25
N PRO A 28 -16.99 40.71 -23.91
CA PRO A 28 -15.81 40.97 -23.10
C PRO A 28 -14.71 40.02 -23.54
N SER A 29 -13.57 40.59 -23.96
CA SER A 29 -12.37 39.84 -24.25
C SER A 29 -12.03 39.00 -23.03
N ARG A 30 -12.04 37.67 -23.21
CA ARG A 30 -11.52 36.73 -22.20
C ARG A 30 -10.13 37.20 -21.76
N PRO A 31 -9.87 37.40 -20.47
CA PRO A 31 -8.51 37.60 -20.02
C PRO A 31 -7.72 36.36 -20.36
N ASP A 32 -6.69 36.54 -21.16
CA ASP A 32 -5.66 35.54 -21.46
C ASP A 32 -4.84 35.32 -20.18
N ARG A 33 -5.39 34.57 -19.27
CA ARG A 33 -4.66 33.99 -18.15
C ARG A 33 -4.36 32.55 -18.51
N SER A 34 -3.28 32.37 -19.23
CA SER A 34 -2.52 31.14 -19.20
C SER A 34 -2.04 30.92 -17.75
N VAL A 35 -2.90 30.29 -16.95
CA VAL A 35 -2.49 29.66 -15.70
C VAL A 35 -1.36 28.70 -16.12
N PRO A 36 -0.13 28.84 -15.58
CA PRO A 36 0.92 27.90 -15.90
C PRO A 36 0.42 26.55 -15.42
N SER A 37 -0.01 25.70 -16.36
CA SER A 37 -0.30 24.31 -16.10
C SER A 37 0.94 23.74 -15.43
N THR A 38 0.84 23.37 -14.16
CA THR A 38 1.83 22.62 -13.42
C THR A 38 1.95 21.26 -14.09
N GLN A 39 2.66 21.22 -15.22
CA GLN A 39 3.00 20.00 -15.91
C GLN A 39 3.88 19.20 -14.95
N LEU A 40 3.38 18.09 -14.47
CA LEU A 40 4.19 17.04 -13.86
C LEU A 40 5.34 16.72 -14.83
N PRO A 41 6.57 16.51 -14.33
CA PRO A 41 7.68 16.17 -15.18
C PRO A 41 7.33 14.91 -15.98
N PRO A 42 7.70 14.84 -17.27
CA PRO A 42 7.38 13.70 -18.12
C PRO A 42 7.90 12.42 -17.47
N ALA A 43 7.08 11.39 -17.46
CA ALA A 43 7.33 10.10 -16.81
C ALA A 43 8.70 9.45 -17.15
N HIS A 44 9.34 9.87 -18.24
CA HIS A 44 10.68 9.41 -18.63
C HIS A 44 11.82 9.99 -17.78
N ARG A 45 11.66 11.18 -17.18
CA ARG A 45 12.67 11.75 -16.26
C ARG A 45 12.62 11.07 -14.89
N SER A 46 11.45 10.67 -14.44
CA SER A 46 11.31 9.92 -13.19
C SER A 46 11.89 8.50 -13.28
N ALA A 47 11.74 7.80 -14.40
CA ALA A 47 12.31 6.45 -14.56
C ALA A 47 13.85 6.42 -14.50
N ALA A 48 14.53 7.39 -15.12
CA ALA A 48 15.98 7.50 -14.99
C ALA A 48 16.40 7.82 -13.53
N LEU A 49 15.62 8.61 -12.81
CA LEU A 49 15.89 8.94 -11.41
C LEU A 49 15.76 7.71 -10.50
N TYR A 50 14.85 6.78 -10.76
CA TYR A 50 14.70 5.53 -9.99
C TYR A 50 15.92 4.60 -10.09
N VAL A 51 16.68 4.69 -11.19
CA VAL A 51 17.92 3.91 -11.37
C VAL A 51 19.14 4.75 -10.99
N VAL A 52 19.19 6.01 -11.42
CA VAL A 52 20.36 6.87 -11.25
C VAL A 52 20.54 7.31 -9.79
N ILE A 53 19.47 7.62 -9.05
CA ILE A 53 19.60 8.08 -7.65
C ILE A 53 20.18 6.97 -6.76
N PRO A 54 19.67 5.73 -6.75
CA PRO A 54 20.28 4.66 -5.97
C PRO A 54 21.71 4.31 -6.42
N LEU A 55 21.98 4.33 -7.72
CA LEU A 55 23.31 4.11 -8.27
C LEU A 55 24.30 5.21 -7.84
N VAL A 56 23.90 6.48 -7.95
CA VAL A 56 24.72 7.61 -7.52
C VAL A 56 24.87 7.62 -6.00
N ALA A 57 23.77 7.39 -5.25
CA ALA A 57 23.83 7.30 -3.79
C ALA A 57 24.72 6.14 -3.35
N GLY A 58 24.61 4.98 -3.99
CA GLY A 58 25.45 3.81 -3.73
C GLY A 58 26.93 4.05 -4.06
N THR A 59 27.23 4.68 -5.19
CA THR A 59 28.62 5.02 -5.57
C THR A 59 29.23 6.09 -4.68
N VAL A 60 28.44 7.11 -4.30
CA VAL A 60 28.88 8.15 -3.32
C VAL A 60 29.11 7.54 -1.96
N LEU A 61 28.23 6.67 -1.49
CA LEU A 61 28.39 5.95 -0.23
C LEU A 61 29.62 5.05 -0.28
N ALA A 62 29.81 4.28 -1.33
CA ALA A 62 31.00 3.44 -1.52
C ALA A 62 32.29 4.28 -1.51
N ALA A 63 32.32 5.40 -2.21
CA ALA A 63 33.46 6.29 -2.24
C ALA A 63 33.75 6.98 -0.90
N SER A 64 32.71 7.31 -0.11
CA SER A 64 32.85 7.96 1.19
C SER A 64 33.24 7.01 2.32
N THR A 65 32.90 5.71 2.19
CA THR A 65 33.15 4.68 3.21
C THR A 65 34.38 3.79 2.93
N GLY A 66 35.12 4.06 1.84
CA GLY A 66 36.26 3.25 1.45
C GLY A 66 35.90 1.87 0.87
N LEU A 67 34.63 1.64 0.52
CA LEU A 67 34.14 0.42 -0.11
C LEU A 67 34.72 0.25 -1.51
N SER A 68 35.06 -0.98 -1.88
CA SER A 68 35.63 -1.25 -3.21
C SER A 68 34.54 -1.64 -4.21
N LEU A 69 34.53 -1.00 -5.40
CA LEU A 69 33.62 -1.40 -6.47
C LEU A 69 33.82 -2.86 -6.89
N GLY A 70 35.06 -3.38 -6.80
CA GLY A 70 35.37 -4.77 -7.06
C GLY A 70 34.74 -5.72 -6.02
N GLY A 71 34.76 -5.34 -4.73
CA GLY A 71 34.11 -6.07 -3.67
C GLY A 71 32.59 -6.15 -3.86
N VAL A 72 31.96 -5.00 -4.13
CA VAL A 72 30.53 -4.97 -4.43
C VAL A 72 30.16 -5.87 -5.60
N ALA A 73 30.94 -5.83 -6.70
CA ALA A 73 30.70 -6.63 -7.89
C ALA A 73 30.79 -8.14 -7.63
N ALA A 74 31.64 -8.56 -6.70
CA ALA A 74 31.80 -9.98 -6.34
C ALA A 74 30.55 -10.59 -5.71
N TYR A 75 29.77 -9.78 -4.96
CA TYR A 75 28.54 -10.24 -4.27
C TYR A 75 27.26 -10.13 -5.11
N LEU A 76 27.29 -9.45 -6.27
CA LEU A 76 26.10 -9.30 -7.14
C LEU A 76 25.46 -10.62 -7.57
N PRO A 77 26.21 -11.69 -7.94
CA PRO A 77 25.58 -12.97 -8.31
C PRO A 77 24.80 -13.60 -7.15
N THR A 78 25.35 -13.61 -5.95
CA THR A 78 24.69 -14.16 -4.74
C THR A 78 23.45 -13.36 -4.38
N ALA A 79 23.57 -12.03 -4.31
CA ALA A 79 22.44 -11.15 -4.06
C ALA A 79 21.31 -11.29 -5.12
N THR A 80 21.68 -11.54 -6.39
CA THR A 80 20.71 -11.79 -7.47
C THR A 80 20.00 -13.13 -7.30
N LEU A 81 20.69 -14.16 -6.83
CA LEU A 81 20.08 -15.45 -6.51
C LEU A 81 19.08 -15.31 -5.36
N ASP A 82 19.49 -14.64 -4.27
CA ASP A 82 18.66 -14.45 -3.09
C ASP A 82 17.42 -13.59 -3.37
N VAL A 83 17.56 -12.50 -4.13
CA VAL A 83 16.37 -11.72 -4.54
C VAL A 83 15.43 -12.53 -5.44
N THR A 84 15.93 -13.52 -6.15
CA THR A 84 15.08 -14.42 -6.96
C THR A 84 14.20 -15.30 -6.07
N TYR A 85 14.74 -15.86 -4.99
CA TYR A 85 13.94 -16.58 -4.00
C TYR A 85 12.87 -15.68 -3.36
N SER A 86 13.25 -14.47 -2.97
CA SER A 86 12.35 -13.45 -2.46
C SER A 86 11.22 -13.13 -3.46
N PHE A 87 11.56 -12.92 -4.71
CA PHE A 87 10.60 -12.65 -5.78
C PHE A 87 9.61 -13.79 -6.01
N LEU A 88 10.06 -15.05 -5.95
CA LEU A 88 9.17 -16.22 -6.09
C LEU A 88 8.16 -16.31 -4.96
N ARG A 89 8.56 -16.02 -3.70
CA ARG A 89 7.63 -15.94 -2.55
C ARG A 89 6.61 -14.81 -2.74
N MET A 90 7.09 -13.65 -3.18
CA MET A 90 6.26 -12.49 -3.47
C MET A 90 5.21 -12.80 -4.54
N LEU A 91 5.62 -13.48 -5.62
CA LEU A 91 4.73 -13.89 -6.71
C LEU A 91 3.68 -14.90 -6.25
N ALA A 92 4.07 -15.89 -5.45
CA ALA A 92 3.16 -16.88 -4.87
C ALA A 92 2.11 -16.20 -3.96
N ALA A 93 2.56 -15.32 -3.06
CA ALA A 93 1.67 -14.56 -2.17
C ALA A 93 0.72 -13.65 -2.95
N TYR A 94 1.20 -12.99 -4.00
CA TYR A 94 0.37 -12.14 -4.85
C TYR A 94 -0.70 -12.96 -5.61
N ALA A 95 -0.33 -14.12 -6.15
CA ALA A 95 -1.29 -14.99 -6.83
C ALA A 95 -2.41 -15.45 -5.89
N LEU A 96 -2.06 -15.84 -4.65
CA LEU A 96 -3.03 -16.17 -3.60
C LEU A 96 -3.92 -14.98 -3.24
N SER A 97 -3.31 -13.79 -3.06
CA SER A 97 -4.03 -12.56 -2.72
C SER A 97 -5.01 -12.14 -3.82
N LEU A 98 -4.60 -12.26 -5.08
CA LEU A 98 -5.45 -11.96 -6.23
C LEU A 98 -6.66 -12.90 -6.31
N GLY A 99 -6.43 -14.21 -6.18
CA GLY A 99 -7.49 -15.21 -6.18
C GLY A 99 -8.47 -15.01 -5.02
N PHE A 100 -7.94 -14.84 -3.81
CA PHE A 100 -8.72 -14.57 -2.61
C PHE A 100 -9.55 -13.28 -2.74
N SER A 101 -8.94 -12.19 -3.19
CA SER A 101 -9.60 -10.90 -3.31
C SER A 101 -10.73 -10.89 -4.31
N LEU A 102 -10.56 -11.56 -5.45
CA LEU A 102 -11.63 -11.72 -6.43
C LEU A 102 -12.79 -12.54 -5.89
N ALA A 103 -12.52 -13.66 -5.21
CA ALA A 103 -13.56 -14.51 -4.65
C ALA A 103 -14.30 -13.82 -3.48
N TYR A 104 -13.55 -13.31 -2.50
CA TYR A 104 -14.09 -12.68 -1.31
C TYR A 104 -14.84 -11.38 -1.63
N GLY A 105 -14.21 -10.48 -2.40
CA GLY A 105 -14.81 -9.20 -2.78
C GLY A 105 -16.06 -9.36 -3.65
N TYR A 106 -16.04 -10.31 -4.58
CA TYR A 106 -17.22 -10.65 -5.37
C TYR A 106 -18.37 -11.17 -4.50
N TYR A 107 -18.11 -12.15 -3.62
CA TYR A 107 -19.14 -12.72 -2.76
C TYR A 107 -19.71 -11.66 -1.79
N ALA A 108 -18.85 -10.89 -1.13
CA ALA A 108 -19.27 -9.83 -0.21
C ALA A 108 -20.10 -8.74 -0.92
N SER A 109 -19.78 -8.40 -2.18
CA SER A 109 -20.49 -7.36 -2.93
C SER A 109 -21.85 -7.81 -3.47
N THR A 110 -22.03 -9.11 -3.72
CA THR A 110 -23.23 -9.67 -4.38
C THR A 110 -24.25 -10.25 -3.40
N HIS A 111 -23.84 -10.60 -2.17
CA HIS A 111 -24.70 -11.24 -1.17
C HIS A 111 -24.85 -10.35 0.07
N ARG A 112 -26.06 -9.80 0.32
CA ARG A 112 -26.34 -8.92 1.47
C ARG A 112 -26.00 -9.55 2.83
N GLY A 113 -26.22 -10.87 2.99
CA GLY A 113 -25.86 -11.61 4.21
C GLY A 113 -24.33 -11.72 4.35
N GLY A 114 -23.63 -12.02 3.25
CA GLY A 114 -22.17 -12.07 3.18
C GLY A 114 -21.54 -10.71 3.53
N GLU A 115 -22.05 -9.64 2.96
CA GLU A 115 -21.58 -8.28 3.23
C GLU A 115 -21.58 -7.93 4.72
N ARG A 116 -22.72 -8.19 5.40
CA ARG A 116 -22.88 -7.87 6.84
C ARG A 116 -21.89 -8.57 7.76
N VAL A 117 -21.37 -9.73 7.36
CA VAL A 117 -20.44 -10.51 8.17
C VAL A 117 -19.00 -10.35 7.68
N MET A 118 -18.80 -10.46 6.36
CA MET A 118 -17.45 -10.51 5.79
C MET A 118 -16.74 -9.16 5.87
N ILE A 119 -17.42 -8.05 5.61
CA ILE A 119 -16.75 -6.74 5.65
C ILE A 119 -16.31 -6.37 7.08
N PRO A 120 -17.13 -6.50 8.15
CA PRO A 120 -16.64 -6.28 9.51
C PRO A 120 -15.50 -7.22 9.92
N ILE A 121 -15.52 -8.50 9.52
CA ILE A 121 -14.42 -9.42 9.78
C ILE A 121 -13.14 -8.92 9.08
N LEU A 122 -13.24 -8.49 7.83
CA LEU A 122 -12.11 -7.93 7.09
C LEU A 122 -11.55 -6.68 7.78
N ASP A 123 -12.42 -5.77 8.25
CA ASP A 123 -12.03 -4.57 8.99
C ASP A 123 -11.27 -4.89 10.28
N ILE A 124 -11.70 -5.92 11.01
CA ILE A 124 -10.99 -6.37 12.21
C ILE A 124 -9.64 -6.97 11.83
N LEU A 125 -9.61 -7.89 10.87
CA LEU A 125 -8.39 -8.60 10.47
C LEU A 125 -7.31 -7.64 9.93
N GLN A 126 -7.68 -6.64 9.14
CA GLN A 126 -6.72 -5.65 8.65
C GLN A 126 -6.18 -4.73 9.76
N SER A 127 -6.91 -4.61 10.87
CA SER A 127 -6.48 -3.80 12.03
C SER A 127 -5.43 -4.51 12.89
N VAL A 128 -5.28 -5.83 12.73
CA VAL A 128 -4.29 -6.62 13.47
C VAL A 128 -2.90 -6.41 12.87
N PRO A 129 -1.89 -6.04 13.65
CA PRO A 129 -0.53 -5.92 13.15
C PRO A 129 -0.02 -7.27 12.63
N ILE A 130 0.27 -7.31 11.33
CA ILE A 130 0.59 -8.55 10.61
C ILE A 130 1.86 -9.21 11.17
N LEU A 131 2.89 -8.43 11.49
CA LEU A 131 4.14 -8.96 12.07
C LEU A 131 3.95 -9.54 13.46
N GLY A 132 2.91 -9.13 14.19
CA GLY A 132 2.62 -9.65 15.53
C GLY A 132 2.27 -11.13 15.54
N PHE A 133 1.59 -11.62 14.52
CA PHE A 133 1.24 -13.04 14.44
C PHE A 133 2.20 -13.87 13.61
N PHE A 134 3.26 -13.28 13.02
CA PHE A 134 4.22 -14.03 12.21
C PHE A 134 4.94 -15.15 12.97
N PRO A 135 5.44 -14.96 14.21
CA PRO A 135 6.03 -16.05 14.98
C PRO A 135 5.06 -17.22 15.19
N PHE A 136 3.77 -16.90 15.41
CA PHE A 136 2.74 -17.93 15.56
C PHE A 136 2.47 -18.67 14.23
N ALA A 137 2.44 -17.95 13.11
CA ALA A 137 2.34 -18.57 11.78
C ALA A 137 3.54 -19.49 11.50
N LEU A 138 4.75 -19.03 11.85
CA LEU A 138 5.96 -19.82 11.71
C LEU A 138 5.89 -21.13 12.50
N LEU A 139 5.42 -21.07 13.75
CA LEU A 139 5.23 -22.27 14.59
C LEU A 139 4.23 -23.26 13.97
N ILE A 140 3.09 -22.78 13.46
CA ILE A 140 2.08 -23.64 12.83
C ILE A 140 2.66 -24.32 11.59
N PHE A 141 3.25 -23.57 10.66
CA PHE A 141 3.73 -24.12 9.40
C PHE A 141 4.99 -24.95 9.57
N ALA A 142 5.92 -24.56 10.45
CA ALA A 142 7.10 -25.36 10.77
C ALA A 142 6.71 -26.63 11.55
N GLY A 143 5.75 -26.56 12.47
CA GLY A 143 5.22 -27.71 13.18
C GLY A 143 4.49 -28.70 12.28
N ALA A 144 3.79 -28.21 11.25
CA ALA A 144 3.13 -29.06 10.25
C ALA A 144 4.12 -29.74 9.26
N THR A 145 5.35 -29.21 9.13
CA THR A 145 6.37 -29.71 8.21
C THR A 145 7.75 -29.79 8.90
N PRO A 146 7.91 -30.63 9.93
CA PRO A 146 9.15 -30.67 10.73
C PRO A 146 10.38 -30.96 9.88
N GLY A 147 11.44 -30.17 10.08
CA GLY A 147 12.72 -30.33 9.35
C GLY A 147 12.68 -30.00 7.86
N SER A 148 11.54 -29.54 7.35
CA SER A 148 11.38 -29.18 5.94
C SER A 148 11.56 -27.67 5.72
N TRP A 149 12.19 -27.30 4.61
CA TRP A 149 12.27 -25.92 4.14
C TRP A 149 10.90 -25.32 3.78
N LEU A 150 9.86 -26.13 3.65
CA LEU A 150 8.52 -25.70 3.26
C LEU A 150 7.83 -24.86 4.34
N GLY A 151 7.98 -25.22 5.62
CA GLY A 151 7.32 -24.54 6.73
C GLY A 151 7.62 -23.04 6.78
N PRO A 152 8.88 -22.62 6.86
CA PRO A 152 9.27 -21.22 6.84
C PRO A 152 8.84 -20.49 5.55
N ASN A 153 8.90 -21.16 4.38
CA ASN A 153 8.42 -20.58 3.13
C ASN A 153 6.90 -20.35 3.14
N PHE A 154 6.12 -21.32 3.64
CA PHE A 154 4.67 -21.14 3.75
C PHE A 154 4.29 -20.04 4.76
N ALA A 155 4.98 -19.95 5.90
CA ALA A 155 4.79 -18.87 6.86
C ALA A 155 5.06 -17.50 6.23
N SER A 156 6.17 -17.36 5.49
CA SER A 156 6.53 -16.13 4.79
C SER A 156 5.51 -15.77 3.70
N VAL A 157 5.12 -16.73 2.86
CA VAL A 157 4.09 -16.52 1.82
C VAL A 157 2.76 -16.13 2.46
N PHE A 158 2.38 -16.74 3.57
CA PHE A 158 1.15 -16.40 4.30
C PHE A 158 1.20 -14.98 4.88
N LEU A 159 2.32 -14.56 5.46
CA LEU A 159 2.51 -13.20 5.96
C LEU A 159 2.37 -12.17 4.84
N ILE A 160 3.05 -12.39 3.71
CA ILE A 160 2.99 -11.50 2.55
C ILE A 160 1.57 -11.49 1.98
N PHE A 161 0.92 -12.66 1.87
CA PHE A 161 -0.47 -12.78 1.43
C PHE A 161 -1.41 -11.93 2.29
N THR A 162 -1.32 -12.00 3.61
CA THR A 162 -2.16 -11.21 4.50
C THR A 162 -1.90 -9.71 4.36
N SER A 163 -0.68 -9.29 4.07
CA SER A 163 -0.36 -7.88 3.82
C SER A 163 -0.97 -7.32 2.54
N MET A 164 -1.16 -8.17 1.53
CA MET A 164 -1.67 -7.77 0.22
C MET A 164 -3.20 -7.90 0.09
N ALA A 165 -3.76 -8.95 0.68
CA ALA A 165 -5.13 -9.37 0.41
C ALA A 165 -6.17 -8.31 0.77
N TRP A 166 -6.01 -7.60 1.89
CA TRP A 166 -7.01 -6.66 2.40
C TRP A 166 -7.28 -5.51 1.43
N ASN A 167 -6.24 -4.83 0.97
CA ASN A 167 -6.37 -3.71 0.01
C ASN A 167 -7.02 -4.16 -1.29
N MET A 168 -6.64 -5.35 -1.78
CA MET A 168 -7.17 -5.88 -3.03
C MET A 168 -8.64 -6.29 -2.88
N VAL A 169 -9.05 -6.87 -1.74
CA VAL A 169 -10.45 -7.21 -1.46
C VAL A 169 -11.32 -5.95 -1.46
N PHE A 170 -10.91 -4.90 -0.75
CA PHE A 170 -11.64 -3.62 -0.75
C PHE A 170 -11.74 -3.03 -2.15
N GLY A 171 -10.66 -3.09 -2.95
CA GLY A 171 -10.68 -2.63 -4.33
C GLY A 171 -11.72 -3.34 -5.19
N VAL A 172 -11.83 -4.66 -5.06
CA VAL A 172 -12.87 -5.45 -5.76
C VAL A 172 -14.27 -5.14 -5.23
N TYR A 173 -14.45 -5.16 -3.90
CA TYR A 173 -15.73 -4.91 -3.26
C TYR A 173 -16.30 -3.54 -3.64
N GLU A 174 -15.51 -2.48 -3.46
CA GLU A 174 -15.92 -1.11 -3.79
C GLU A 174 -16.24 -0.94 -5.28
N SER A 175 -15.41 -1.50 -6.17
CA SER A 175 -15.66 -1.43 -7.62
C SER A 175 -17.03 -2.00 -7.99
N LEU A 176 -17.42 -3.11 -7.39
CA LEU A 176 -18.69 -3.77 -7.66
C LEU A 176 -19.89 -3.06 -7.01
N LYS A 177 -19.67 -2.42 -5.85
CA LYS A 177 -20.71 -1.63 -5.16
C LYS A 177 -20.99 -0.30 -5.86
N THR A 178 -19.95 0.35 -6.37
CA THR A 178 -20.06 1.65 -7.07
C THR A 178 -20.38 1.53 -8.55
N LEU A 179 -20.59 0.30 -9.07
CA LEU A 179 -20.97 0.07 -10.46
C LEU A 179 -22.36 0.71 -10.74
N PRO A 180 -22.49 1.58 -11.78
CA PRO A 180 -23.74 2.23 -12.13
C PRO A 180 -24.90 1.24 -12.32
N SER A 181 -26.10 1.62 -11.87
CA SER A 181 -27.33 0.83 -12.02
C SER A 181 -27.61 0.49 -13.48
N ASP A 182 -27.41 1.47 -14.37
CA ASP A 182 -27.66 1.36 -15.81
C ASP A 182 -26.87 0.21 -16.45
N LEU A 183 -25.61 0.00 -16.02
CA LEU A 183 -24.81 -1.16 -16.49
C LEU A 183 -25.32 -2.50 -15.96
N LYS A 184 -25.90 -2.50 -14.75
CA LYS A 184 -26.51 -3.69 -14.17
C LYS A 184 -27.80 -4.03 -14.90
N GLU A 185 -28.64 -3.03 -15.16
CA GLU A 185 -29.92 -3.15 -15.88
C GLU A 185 -29.69 -3.54 -17.36
N ALA A 186 -28.71 -2.93 -18.02
CA ALA A 186 -28.33 -3.32 -19.38
C ALA A 186 -27.88 -4.79 -19.42
N ALA A 187 -27.08 -5.24 -18.45
CA ALA A 187 -26.64 -6.63 -18.36
C ALA A 187 -27.83 -7.59 -18.19
N ASP A 188 -28.84 -7.20 -17.42
CA ASP A 188 -30.06 -7.97 -17.20
C ASP A 188 -30.94 -7.96 -18.47
N THR A 189 -31.11 -6.82 -19.14
CA THR A 189 -31.85 -6.70 -20.40
C THR A 189 -31.25 -7.55 -21.53
N PHE A 190 -29.91 -7.61 -21.61
CA PHE A 190 -29.21 -8.48 -22.58
C PHE A 190 -29.15 -9.95 -22.15
N GLY A 191 -29.83 -10.35 -21.07
CA GLY A 191 -29.87 -11.74 -20.59
C GLY A 191 -28.51 -12.29 -20.19
N LEU A 192 -27.58 -11.43 -19.75
CA LEU A 192 -26.24 -11.84 -19.33
C LEU A 192 -26.32 -12.60 -17.99
N SER A 193 -26.33 -13.93 -18.05
CA SER A 193 -26.37 -14.78 -16.85
C SER A 193 -24.99 -15.02 -16.23
N GLY A 194 -24.95 -15.17 -14.93
CA GLY A 194 -23.85 -15.60 -14.05
C GLY A 194 -22.44 -15.30 -14.56
N SER A 195 -21.89 -16.24 -15.29
CA SER A 195 -20.52 -16.21 -15.79
C SER A 195 -20.24 -15.20 -16.90
N LEU A 196 -21.21 -14.99 -17.77
CA LEU A 196 -21.04 -14.03 -18.86
C LEU A 196 -21.12 -12.60 -18.29
N ARG A 197 -22.03 -12.37 -17.34
CA ARG A 197 -22.11 -11.13 -16.56
C ARG A 197 -20.81 -10.84 -15.80
N PHE A 198 -20.26 -11.85 -15.10
CA PHE A 198 -18.99 -11.69 -14.40
C PHE A 198 -17.87 -11.30 -15.38
N ARG A 199 -17.68 -12.03 -16.48
CA ARG A 199 -16.56 -11.82 -17.40
C ARG A 199 -16.65 -10.55 -18.23
N ARG A 200 -17.86 -10.12 -18.63
CA ARG A 200 -18.05 -8.98 -19.54
C ARG A 200 -18.39 -7.67 -18.84
N VAL A 201 -18.91 -7.72 -17.61
CA VAL A 201 -19.34 -6.52 -16.87
C VAL A 201 -18.61 -6.40 -15.55
N LEU A 202 -18.72 -7.38 -14.65
CA LEU A 202 -18.23 -7.23 -13.29
C LEU A 202 -16.70 -7.25 -13.19
N PHE A 203 -16.03 -8.23 -13.82
CA PHE A 203 -14.57 -8.32 -13.79
C PHE A 203 -13.90 -7.11 -14.46
N PRO A 204 -14.28 -6.67 -15.68
CA PRO A 204 -13.75 -5.44 -16.27
C PRO A 204 -13.93 -4.21 -15.37
N ALA A 205 -15.06 -4.09 -14.69
CA ALA A 205 -15.31 -2.99 -13.77
C ALA A 205 -14.37 -2.99 -12.55
N THR A 206 -13.84 -4.14 -12.13
CA THR A 206 -12.89 -4.23 -11.01
C THR A 206 -11.46 -3.92 -11.43
N VAL A 207 -11.10 -4.08 -12.71
CA VAL A 207 -9.69 -4.06 -13.18
C VAL A 207 -8.96 -2.79 -12.78
N ASN A 208 -9.57 -1.63 -12.93
CA ASN A 208 -8.90 -0.36 -12.63
C ASN A 208 -8.50 -0.25 -11.16
N ARG A 209 -9.45 -0.44 -10.23
CA ARG A 209 -9.18 -0.39 -8.79
C ARG A 209 -8.34 -1.57 -8.33
N LEU A 210 -8.54 -2.74 -8.90
CA LEU A 210 -7.76 -3.93 -8.58
C LEU A 210 -6.28 -3.75 -8.93
N VAL A 211 -5.97 -3.20 -10.10
CA VAL A 211 -4.57 -2.90 -10.49
C VAL A 211 -3.97 -1.84 -9.59
N TYR A 212 -4.70 -0.76 -9.29
CA TYR A 212 -4.23 0.27 -8.37
C TYR A 212 -3.92 -0.30 -6.97
N ASN A 213 -4.84 -1.06 -6.40
CA ASN A 213 -4.63 -1.70 -5.10
C ASN A 213 -3.54 -2.78 -5.14
N SER A 214 -3.35 -3.46 -6.29
CA SER A 214 -2.23 -4.39 -6.49
C SER A 214 -0.88 -3.71 -6.41
N VAL A 215 -0.72 -2.53 -7.00
CA VAL A 215 0.52 -1.74 -6.91
C VAL A 215 0.83 -1.38 -5.46
N LEU A 216 -0.18 -0.87 -4.73
CA LEU A 216 -0.02 -0.53 -3.31
C LEU A 216 0.33 -1.77 -2.46
N SER A 217 -0.38 -2.87 -2.68
CA SER A 217 -0.17 -4.13 -1.97
C SER A 217 1.21 -4.73 -2.29
N TRP A 218 1.67 -4.64 -3.53
CA TRP A 218 2.99 -5.10 -3.95
C TRP A 218 4.11 -4.32 -3.26
N THR A 219 3.97 -3.00 -3.16
CA THR A 219 4.93 -2.16 -2.45
C THR A 219 4.99 -2.51 -0.96
N ALA A 220 3.81 -2.67 -0.32
CA ALA A 220 3.75 -3.13 1.07
C ALA A 220 4.33 -4.55 1.24
N GLY A 221 4.12 -5.42 0.27
CA GLY A 221 4.61 -6.79 0.29
C GLY A 221 6.13 -6.90 0.41
N TRP A 222 6.90 -6.00 -0.21
CA TRP A 222 8.36 -5.97 -0.04
C TRP A 222 8.78 -5.71 1.40
N PHE A 223 8.07 -4.85 2.12
CA PHE A 223 8.33 -4.60 3.54
C PHE A 223 8.18 -5.89 4.36
N PHE A 224 7.06 -6.59 4.20
CA PHE A 224 6.77 -7.81 4.96
C PHE A 224 7.63 -9.01 4.51
N LEU A 225 8.00 -9.07 3.24
CA LEU A 225 8.88 -10.11 2.71
C LEU A 225 10.28 -10.03 3.32
N VAL A 226 10.91 -8.85 3.24
CA VAL A 226 12.26 -8.63 3.81
C VAL A 226 12.26 -8.94 5.30
N GLU A 227 11.21 -8.51 6.00
CA GLU A 227 11.06 -8.76 7.43
C GLU A 227 10.90 -10.25 7.76
N ALA A 228 10.06 -10.96 7.01
CA ALA A 228 9.89 -12.39 7.19
C ALA A 228 11.21 -13.16 6.98
N GLU A 229 12.02 -12.73 6.04
CA GLU A 229 13.32 -13.33 5.76
C GLU A 229 14.35 -13.02 6.87
N ILE A 230 14.40 -11.78 7.37
CA ILE A 230 15.25 -11.39 8.50
C ILE A 230 14.87 -12.18 9.76
N PHE A 231 13.57 -12.24 10.07
CA PHE A 231 13.08 -12.93 11.26
C PHE A 231 13.32 -14.44 11.23
N SER A 232 13.21 -15.04 10.05
CA SER A 232 13.39 -16.49 9.87
C SER A 232 14.86 -16.93 9.98
N THR A 233 15.83 -16.03 9.85
CA THR A 233 17.27 -16.36 10.00
C THR A 233 17.61 -16.92 11.39
N ASN A 234 16.85 -16.58 12.39
CA ASN A 234 17.08 -17.05 13.77
C ASN A 234 16.59 -18.48 14.02
N SER A 235 15.61 -18.97 13.26
CA SER A 235 14.97 -20.27 13.50
C SER A 235 15.19 -21.28 12.39
N SER A 236 15.40 -20.85 11.16
CA SER A 236 15.64 -21.69 9.99
C SER A 236 16.09 -20.81 8.84
N ALA A 237 17.32 -20.99 8.38
CA ALA A 237 17.89 -20.19 7.29
C ALA A 237 16.98 -20.17 6.06
N LEU A 238 16.26 -19.10 5.86
CA LEU A 238 15.41 -18.87 4.69
C LEU A 238 16.21 -18.03 3.68
N PRO A 239 16.73 -18.61 2.59
CA PRO A 239 17.51 -17.85 1.62
C PRO A 239 16.65 -16.77 0.98
N GLY A 240 17.14 -15.52 0.96
CA GLY A 240 16.44 -14.38 0.40
C GLY A 240 17.19 -13.08 0.65
N ILE A 241 16.73 -12.01 0.01
CA ILE A 241 17.41 -10.71 0.08
C ILE A 241 17.41 -10.12 1.51
N GLY A 242 16.38 -10.38 2.31
CA GLY A 242 16.31 -9.94 3.70
C GLY A 242 17.36 -10.63 4.58
N SER A 243 17.49 -11.94 4.48
CA SER A 243 18.53 -12.71 5.19
C SER A 243 19.93 -12.36 4.71
N PHE A 244 20.12 -12.14 3.40
CA PHE A 244 21.38 -11.67 2.83
C PHE A 244 21.81 -10.32 3.43
N LEU A 245 20.90 -9.34 3.47
CA LEU A 245 21.16 -8.02 4.07
C LEU A 245 21.44 -8.11 5.57
N SER A 246 20.71 -8.96 6.29
CA SER A 246 20.93 -9.17 7.72
C SER A 246 22.30 -9.78 8.00
N PHE A 247 22.69 -10.79 7.24
CA PHE A 247 24.00 -11.43 7.36
C PHE A 247 25.14 -10.45 7.05
N ALA A 248 25.06 -9.74 5.91
CA ALA A 248 26.06 -8.77 5.50
C ALA A 248 26.26 -7.65 6.54
N ALA A 249 25.17 -7.15 7.11
CA ALA A 249 25.23 -6.12 8.15
C ALA A 249 25.82 -6.66 9.46
N SER A 250 25.43 -7.87 9.87
CA SER A 250 25.95 -8.50 11.10
C SER A 250 27.44 -8.82 11.03
N ALA A 251 27.94 -9.12 9.84
CA ALA A 251 29.36 -9.36 9.58
C ALA A 251 30.16 -8.06 9.33
N HIS A 252 29.50 -6.89 9.36
CA HIS A 252 30.07 -5.59 8.97
C HIS A 252 30.68 -5.58 7.57
N HIS A 253 30.12 -6.39 6.65
CA HIS A 253 30.53 -6.47 5.26
C HIS A 253 29.81 -5.41 4.42
N GLY A 254 30.28 -4.18 4.43
CA GLY A 254 29.67 -3.05 3.72
C GLY A 254 29.50 -3.27 2.21
N ASP A 255 30.50 -3.90 1.54
CA ASP A 255 30.47 -4.20 0.11
C ASP A 255 29.33 -5.18 -0.23
N GLU A 256 29.15 -6.22 0.58
CA GLU A 256 28.10 -7.22 0.47
C GLU A 256 26.71 -6.57 0.71
N PHE A 257 26.58 -5.81 1.79
CA PHE A 257 25.34 -5.09 2.11
C PHE A 257 24.94 -4.14 0.97
N LEU A 258 25.88 -3.37 0.44
CA LEU A 258 25.63 -2.45 -0.66
C LEU A 258 25.22 -3.20 -1.93
N ALA A 259 25.83 -4.35 -2.24
CA ALA A 259 25.44 -5.21 -3.35
C ALA A 259 23.96 -5.65 -3.21
N GLY A 260 23.54 -6.10 -2.03
CA GLY A 260 22.15 -6.47 -1.73
C GLY A 260 21.17 -5.33 -1.94
N ILE A 261 21.47 -4.14 -1.42
CA ILE A 261 20.65 -2.93 -1.61
C ILE A 261 20.52 -2.57 -3.10
N LEU A 262 21.62 -2.57 -3.85
CA LEU A 262 21.62 -2.24 -5.27
C LEU A 262 20.78 -3.22 -6.09
N VAL A 263 20.90 -4.52 -5.81
CA VAL A 263 20.08 -5.55 -6.48
C VAL A 263 18.60 -5.38 -6.13
N LEU A 264 18.27 -5.21 -4.85
CA LEU A 264 16.89 -5.00 -4.40
C LEU A 264 16.23 -3.79 -5.05
N VAL A 265 16.91 -2.63 -5.02
CA VAL A 265 16.40 -1.39 -5.65
C VAL A 265 16.24 -1.57 -7.16
N THR A 266 17.20 -2.24 -7.80
CA THR A 266 17.14 -2.50 -9.25
C THR A 266 15.92 -3.37 -9.59
N VAL A 267 15.67 -4.44 -8.85
CA VAL A 267 14.51 -5.32 -9.07
C VAL A 267 13.20 -4.59 -8.85
N ILE A 268 13.07 -3.81 -7.76
CA ILE A 268 11.87 -3.00 -7.50
C ILE A 268 11.64 -2.01 -8.65
N ALA A 269 12.68 -1.30 -9.09
CA ALA A 269 12.58 -0.34 -10.17
C ALA A 269 12.21 -1.00 -11.52
N VAL A 270 12.81 -2.15 -11.83
CA VAL A 270 12.51 -2.91 -13.05
C VAL A 270 11.05 -3.38 -13.03
N LEU A 271 10.56 -3.90 -11.91
CA LEU A 271 9.17 -4.34 -11.78
C LEU A 271 8.18 -3.18 -11.86
N ASP A 272 8.47 -2.04 -11.24
CA ASP A 272 7.64 -0.85 -11.37
C ASP A 272 7.53 -0.41 -12.83
N PHE A 273 8.67 -0.32 -13.51
CA PHE A 273 8.73 0.18 -14.89
C PHE A 273 8.19 -0.82 -15.90
N ALA A 274 8.56 -2.11 -15.80
CA ALA A 274 8.25 -3.13 -16.79
C ALA A 274 6.87 -3.79 -16.60
N LEU A 275 6.37 -3.84 -15.36
CA LEU A 275 5.11 -4.50 -15.03
C LEU A 275 4.03 -3.51 -14.62
N TRP A 276 4.25 -2.73 -13.56
CA TRP A 276 3.18 -1.95 -12.93
C TRP A 276 2.73 -0.75 -13.77
N ARG A 277 3.65 0.01 -14.35
CA ARG A 277 3.28 1.16 -15.20
C ARG A 277 2.54 0.77 -16.49
N PRO A 278 2.95 -0.26 -17.25
CA PRO A 278 2.16 -0.74 -18.38
C PRO A 278 0.79 -1.27 -17.97
N LEU A 279 0.72 -1.99 -16.84
CA LEU A 279 -0.52 -2.54 -16.33
C LEU A 279 -1.49 -1.43 -15.88
N GLY A 280 -0.99 -0.40 -15.21
CA GLY A 280 -1.76 0.80 -14.85
C GLY A 280 -2.37 1.49 -16.07
N ARG A 281 -1.55 1.74 -17.12
CA ARG A 281 -2.06 2.32 -18.38
C ARG A 281 -3.10 1.44 -19.08
N LEU A 282 -2.98 0.12 -18.97
CA LEU A 282 -3.99 -0.80 -19.48
C LEU A 282 -5.28 -0.72 -18.64
N ALA A 283 -5.16 -0.62 -17.33
CA ALA A 283 -6.28 -0.55 -16.40
C ALA A 283 -7.12 0.74 -16.59
N GLU A 284 -6.49 1.85 -16.96
CA GLU A 284 -7.19 3.11 -17.28
C GLU A 284 -8.24 2.95 -18.39
N ARG A 285 -8.09 1.98 -19.31
CA ARG A 285 -9.07 1.69 -20.36
C ARG A 285 -10.39 1.11 -19.82
N PHE A 286 -10.37 0.62 -18.57
CA PHE A 286 -11.53 0.04 -17.88
C PHE A 286 -12.12 0.99 -16.84
N ARG A 287 -11.81 2.28 -16.93
CA ARG A 287 -12.36 3.31 -16.05
C ARG A 287 -13.77 3.66 -16.48
N TYR A 288 -14.74 3.43 -15.60
CA TYR A 288 -16.14 3.80 -15.77
C TYR A 288 -16.45 5.04 -14.91
N ASP A 289 -16.02 6.24 -15.36
CA ASP A 289 -16.34 7.47 -14.64
C ASP A 289 -17.59 8.13 -15.21
N GLN A 290 -18.56 8.38 -14.35
CA GLN A 290 -19.73 9.23 -14.62
C GLN A 290 -19.69 10.58 -13.91
N ALA A 291 -18.65 10.94 -13.21
CA ALA A 291 -18.52 12.28 -12.63
C ALA A 291 -17.05 12.72 -12.59
N PRO A 292 -16.75 14.02 -12.79
CA PRO A 292 -15.45 14.57 -12.45
C PRO A 292 -15.35 14.66 -10.92
N SER A 293 -15.15 13.54 -10.25
CA SER A 293 -14.78 13.53 -8.84
C SER A 293 -13.33 13.96 -8.75
N GLY A 294 -13.08 15.16 -8.22
CA GLY A 294 -11.77 15.78 -8.04
C GLY A 294 -10.85 15.10 -7.02
N GLU A 295 -10.87 13.77 -6.90
CA GLU A 295 -10.13 13.03 -5.86
C GLU A 295 -9.32 11.84 -6.37
N ALA A 296 -8.86 11.88 -7.59
CA ALA A 296 -7.73 11.03 -7.96
C ALA A 296 -6.78 11.92 -8.75
N GLY A 297 -5.59 12.15 -8.20
CA GLY A 297 -4.55 12.89 -8.91
C GLY A 297 -4.41 12.35 -10.32
N GLU A 298 -4.90 13.09 -11.30
CA GLU A 298 -4.80 12.77 -12.72
C GLU A 298 -3.34 12.59 -13.10
N ILE A 299 -2.93 11.35 -13.31
CA ILE A 299 -1.77 11.05 -14.13
C ILE A 299 -2.20 11.26 -15.58
N GLN A 300 -2.22 12.51 -16.03
CA GLN A 300 -2.45 12.80 -17.46
C GLN A 300 -1.27 12.31 -18.30
N PRO A 301 -1.54 11.62 -19.41
CA PRO A 301 -0.46 11.19 -20.31
C PRO A 301 0.21 12.41 -20.95
N ALA A 302 1.48 12.61 -20.64
CA ALA A 302 2.29 13.69 -21.20
C ALA A 302 2.43 13.54 -22.71
N ARG A 303 2.09 14.59 -23.46
CA ARG A 303 2.37 14.75 -24.90
C ARG A 303 3.88 14.75 -25.15
N ASP A 304 4.26 13.93 -26.11
CA ASP A 304 5.62 13.60 -26.55
C ASP A 304 6.34 14.78 -27.22
N THR A 305 7.43 15.24 -26.64
CA THR A 305 8.40 16.08 -27.34
C THR A 305 9.83 15.81 -26.85
N THR A 306 10.55 14.85 -27.42
CA THR A 306 11.99 14.91 -27.65
C THR A 306 12.54 13.60 -28.26
N GLY A 307 12.96 13.66 -29.50
CA GLY A 307 13.30 12.50 -30.35
C GLY A 307 14.70 11.88 -30.17
N ARG A 308 15.59 12.32 -29.29
CA ARG A 308 16.97 11.77 -29.18
C ARG A 308 17.12 10.74 -28.04
N PHE A 309 16.50 10.92 -26.92
CA PHE A 309 16.45 9.91 -25.81
C PHE A 309 15.55 8.71 -26.16
N ARG A 310 14.61 8.90 -27.08
CA ARG A 310 13.67 7.87 -27.55
C ARG A 310 14.35 6.69 -28.25
N ARG A 311 15.54 6.89 -28.89
CA ARG A 311 16.27 5.81 -29.57
C ARG A 311 17.06 4.93 -28.58
N ALA A 312 17.72 5.49 -27.58
CA ALA A 312 18.44 4.72 -26.56
C ALA A 312 17.47 3.98 -25.63
N ALA A 313 16.41 4.65 -25.18
CA ALA A 313 15.34 4.00 -24.41
C ALA A 313 14.59 2.94 -25.24
N ALA A 314 14.43 3.14 -26.56
CA ALA A 314 13.81 2.16 -27.45
C ALA A 314 14.67 0.91 -27.67
N TYR A 315 15.99 1.00 -27.55
CA TYR A 315 16.87 -0.18 -27.62
C TYR A 315 16.77 -1.04 -26.34
N VAL A 316 16.83 -0.41 -25.17
CA VAL A 316 16.65 -1.09 -23.87
C VAL A 316 15.22 -1.61 -23.74
N THR A 317 14.21 -0.82 -24.12
CA THR A 317 12.81 -1.23 -24.08
C THR A 317 12.45 -2.28 -25.14
N ARG A 318 13.16 -2.37 -26.27
CA ARG A 318 12.97 -3.49 -27.23
C ARG A 318 13.49 -4.81 -26.65
N GLY A 319 14.66 -4.83 -26.02
CA GLY A 319 15.20 -6.03 -25.36
C GLY A 319 14.30 -6.50 -24.23
N VAL A 320 13.86 -5.59 -23.35
CA VAL A 320 12.94 -5.87 -22.25
C VAL A 320 11.53 -6.18 -22.78
N ARG A 321 11.05 -5.49 -23.83
CA ARG A 321 9.73 -5.75 -24.43
C ARG A 321 9.65 -7.09 -25.15
N THR A 322 10.74 -7.58 -25.76
CA THR A 322 10.82 -8.93 -26.34
C THR A 322 10.94 -10.01 -25.26
N GLY A 323 11.64 -9.75 -24.16
CA GLY A 323 11.68 -10.65 -23.00
C GLY A 323 10.32 -10.70 -22.27
N VAL A 324 9.75 -9.53 -21.97
CA VAL A 324 8.44 -9.41 -21.29
C VAL A 324 7.30 -9.85 -22.20
N SER A 325 7.34 -9.61 -23.52
CA SER A 325 6.32 -10.15 -24.42
C SER A 325 6.37 -11.68 -24.50
N ARG A 326 7.54 -12.29 -24.37
CA ARG A 326 7.65 -13.77 -24.28
C ARG A 326 7.06 -14.32 -23.00
N ILE A 327 7.04 -13.55 -21.91
CA ILE A 327 6.46 -13.94 -20.60
C ILE A 327 5.01 -13.46 -20.47
N SER A 328 4.69 -12.26 -20.94
CA SER A 328 3.33 -11.70 -20.86
C SER A 328 2.40 -12.24 -21.95
N THR A 329 2.92 -12.66 -23.10
CA THR A 329 2.10 -13.27 -24.16
C THR A 329 1.40 -14.56 -23.68
N PRO A 330 2.06 -15.49 -22.95
CA PRO A 330 1.34 -16.63 -22.37
C PRO A 330 0.38 -16.22 -21.25
N LEU A 331 0.70 -15.20 -20.42
CA LEU A 331 -0.22 -14.71 -19.38
C LEU A 331 -1.42 -13.96 -19.98
N VAL A 332 -1.20 -13.12 -20.98
CA VAL A 332 -2.28 -12.46 -21.74
C VAL A 332 -3.03 -13.47 -22.61
N GLN A 333 -2.35 -14.48 -23.14
CA GLN A 333 -3.00 -15.60 -23.84
C GLN A 333 -3.73 -16.52 -22.88
N LEU A 334 -3.24 -16.76 -21.67
CA LEU A 334 -4.00 -17.45 -20.62
C LEU A 334 -5.25 -16.64 -20.22
N ALA A 335 -5.15 -15.34 -20.10
CA ALA A 335 -6.29 -14.44 -19.94
C ALA A 335 -7.18 -14.42 -21.20
N ALA A 336 -6.61 -14.50 -22.42
CA ALA A 336 -7.32 -14.52 -23.69
C ALA A 336 -7.85 -15.92 -24.07
N ILE A 337 -7.21 -17.02 -23.63
CA ILE A 337 -7.71 -18.40 -23.79
C ILE A 337 -9.00 -18.59 -23.00
N THR A 338 -9.20 -17.82 -21.91
CA THR A 338 -10.51 -17.78 -21.24
C THR A 338 -11.59 -17.03 -22.05
N VAL A 339 -11.24 -16.35 -23.15
CA VAL A 339 -12.13 -15.49 -23.96
C VAL A 339 -12.46 -16.11 -25.35
N ARG A 340 -12.04 -17.34 -25.67
CA ARG A 340 -12.47 -17.95 -26.93
C ARG A 340 -13.99 -18.21 -26.91
N PRO A 341 -14.77 -17.57 -27.80
CA PRO A 341 -16.18 -17.87 -27.94
C PRO A 341 -16.32 -19.22 -28.69
N GLY A 342 -16.83 -20.25 -28.03
CA GLY A 342 -17.17 -21.44 -28.78
C GLY A 342 -17.26 -22.78 -28.03
N ARG A 343 -16.80 -22.88 -26.78
CA ARG A 343 -17.04 -24.11 -26.01
C ARG A 343 -17.69 -23.76 -24.68
N LYS A 344 -18.98 -24.12 -24.53
CA LYS A 344 -19.65 -24.14 -23.23
C LYS A 344 -18.90 -25.16 -22.34
N PRO A 345 -18.11 -24.73 -21.34
CA PRO A 345 -17.68 -25.69 -20.33
C PRO A 345 -18.93 -26.12 -19.59
N SER A 346 -19.09 -27.42 -19.36
CA SER A 346 -20.23 -27.94 -18.62
C SER A 346 -20.35 -27.19 -17.31
N GLU A 347 -21.55 -26.74 -16.95
CA GLU A 347 -21.82 -26.00 -15.71
C GLU A 347 -21.31 -26.77 -14.48
N LEU A 348 -21.25 -28.08 -14.57
CA LEU A 348 -20.71 -28.98 -13.56
C LEU A 348 -19.21 -28.76 -13.26
N ARG A 349 -18.36 -28.62 -14.29
CA ARG A 349 -16.90 -28.44 -14.12
C ARG A 349 -16.55 -27.08 -13.51
N ARG A 350 -17.43 -26.12 -13.68
CA ARG A 350 -17.31 -24.74 -13.23
C ARG A 350 -17.78 -24.56 -11.80
N SER A 351 -18.90 -25.21 -11.47
CA SER A 351 -19.41 -25.34 -10.12
C SER A 351 -18.38 -26.06 -9.23
N LEU A 352 -17.77 -27.14 -9.72
CA LEU A 352 -16.73 -27.89 -9.02
C LEU A 352 -15.50 -27.05 -8.69
N PHE A 353 -14.98 -26.23 -9.62
CA PHE A 353 -13.83 -25.37 -9.33
C PHE A 353 -14.15 -24.28 -8.31
N TYR A 354 -15.34 -23.66 -8.40
CA TYR A 354 -15.81 -22.67 -7.43
C TYR A 354 -15.99 -23.29 -6.03
N TYR A 355 -16.66 -24.44 -5.94
CA TYR A 355 -16.85 -25.13 -4.67
C TYR A 355 -15.53 -25.70 -4.12
N PHE A 356 -14.61 -26.11 -4.99
CA PHE A 356 -13.27 -26.52 -4.58
C PHE A 356 -12.48 -25.36 -3.99
N ALA A 357 -12.45 -24.21 -4.67
CA ALA A 357 -11.78 -23.02 -4.17
C ALA A 357 -12.41 -22.52 -2.85
N LEU A 358 -13.73 -22.42 -2.79
CA LEU A 358 -14.46 -22.06 -1.57
C LEU A 358 -14.24 -23.10 -0.47
N GLY A 359 -14.31 -24.39 -0.79
CA GLY A 359 -14.04 -25.48 0.14
C GLY A 359 -12.61 -25.42 0.67
N THR A 360 -11.62 -25.15 -0.18
CA THR A 360 -10.22 -25.00 0.24
C THR A 360 -10.05 -23.81 1.19
N ILE A 361 -10.66 -22.66 0.89
CA ILE A 361 -10.63 -21.48 1.77
C ILE A 361 -11.31 -21.81 3.11
N LEU A 362 -12.48 -22.44 3.08
CA LEU A 362 -13.19 -22.83 4.31
C LEU A 362 -12.39 -23.84 5.14
N VAL A 363 -11.77 -24.83 4.49
CA VAL A 363 -10.91 -25.82 5.17
C VAL A 363 -9.69 -25.14 5.77
N VAL A 364 -9.02 -24.23 5.05
CA VAL A 364 -7.87 -23.49 5.58
C VAL A 364 -8.31 -22.61 6.77
N CYS A 365 -9.40 -21.88 6.65
CA CYS A 365 -9.93 -21.09 7.77
C CYS A 365 -10.33 -21.97 8.96
N TRP A 366 -10.93 -23.13 8.71
CA TRP A 366 -11.34 -24.08 9.75
C TRP A 366 -10.13 -24.72 10.44
N LEU A 367 -9.11 -25.12 9.68
CA LEU A 367 -7.86 -25.64 10.24
C LEU A 367 -7.13 -24.58 11.07
N LEU A 368 -7.11 -23.32 10.62
CA LEU A 368 -6.58 -22.20 11.39
C LEU A 368 -7.36 -21.98 12.69
N LEU A 369 -8.68 -22.02 12.65
CA LEU A 369 -9.54 -21.90 13.84
C LEU A 369 -9.31 -23.07 14.81
N ILE A 370 -9.16 -24.30 14.31
CA ILE A 370 -8.81 -25.46 15.13
C ILE A 370 -7.43 -25.27 15.74
N ALA A 371 -6.43 -24.89 14.95
CA ALA A 371 -5.07 -24.69 15.45
C ALA A 371 -5.03 -23.60 16.55
N ILE A 372 -5.77 -22.50 16.36
CA ILE A 372 -5.94 -21.45 17.37
C ILE A 372 -6.68 -22.01 18.60
N GLY A 373 -7.76 -22.75 18.41
CA GLY A 373 -8.55 -23.33 19.49
C GLY A 373 -7.77 -24.36 20.30
N VAL A 374 -7.04 -25.26 19.63
CA VAL A 374 -6.15 -26.24 20.27
C VAL A 374 -5.02 -25.54 21.01
N GLY A 375 -4.39 -24.52 20.38
CA GLY A 375 -3.38 -23.71 21.04
C GLY A 375 -3.89 -23.03 22.31
N ILE A 376 -5.10 -22.46 22.28
CA ILE A 376 -5.75 -21.86 23.46
C ILE A 376 -6.06 -22.92 24.53
N LEU A 377 -6.60 -24.07 24.14
CA LEU A 377 -6.88 -25.17 25.08
C LEU A 377 -5.59 -25.73 25.71
N GLU A 378 -4.51 -25.84 24.94
CA GLU A 378 -3.21 -26.28 25.43
C GLU A 378 -2.60 -25.29 26.43
N VAL A 379 -2.83 -23.97 26.20
CA VAL A 379 -2.47 -22.89 27.14
C VAL A 379 -3.15 -23.06 28.50
N PHE A 380 -4.44 -23.46 28.52
CA PHE A 380 -5.22 -23.59 29.75
C PHE A 380 -5.12 -24.98 30.41
N SER A 381 -4.57 -25.98 29.72
CA SER A 381 -4.48 -27.34 30.22
C SER A 381 -3.21 -27.64 31.04
N LYS A 382 -2.14 -26.83 30.87
CA LYS A 382 -0.85 -27.03 31.54
C LYS A 382 -0.57 -25.94 32.57
N PRO A 383 0.06 -26.25 33.72
CA PRO A 383 0.46 -25.21 34.67
C PRO A 383 1.48 -24.27 34.02
N ILE A 384 1.23 -22.98 34.12
CA ILE A 384 2.10 -21.94 33.56
C ILE A 384 3.39 -21.91 34.39
N ALA A 385 4.53 -22.07 33.71
CA ALA A 385 5.85 -22.00 34.34
C ALA A 385 6.05 -20.65 35.06
N PRO A 386 6.72 -20.59 36.23
CA PRO A 386 6.91 -19.34 36.97
C PRO A 386 7.51 -18.21 36.12
N LEU A 387 8.54 -18.53 35.31
CA LEU A 387 9.17 -17.57 34.39
C LEU A 387 8.15 -16.95 33.42
N VAL A 388 7.27 -17.76 32.86
CA VAL A 388 6.23 -17.30 31.91
C VAL A 388 5.17 -16.44 32.62
N ARG A 389 4.82 -16.80 33.86
CA ARG A 389 3.90 -16.00 34.69
C ARG A 389 4.46 -14.60 34.94
N ASP A 390 5.74 -14.50 35.30
CA ASP A 390 6.41 -13.21 35.54
C ASP A 390 6.44 -12.35 34.27
N GLN A 391 6.67 -12.96 33.10
CA GLN A 391 6.61 -12.25 31.81
C GLN A 391 5.19 -11.78 31.48
N ILE A 392 4.16 -12.58 31.77
CA ILE A 392 2.75 -12.21 31.57
C ILE A 392 2.38 -11.00 32.43
N GLN A 393 2.82 -10.94 33.69
CA GLN A 393 2.57 -9.80 34.57
C GLN A 393 3.17 -8.49 34.05
N GLN A 394 4.21 -8.57 33.24
CA GLN A 394 4.85 -7.40 32.62
C GLN A 394 4.17 -6.93 31.32
N VAL A 395 3.23 -7.70 30.74
CA VAL A 395 2.57 -7.35 29.48
C VAL A 395 1.85 -5.98 29.54
N PRO A 396 1.14 -5.59 30.63
CA PRO A 396 0.53 -4.25 30.70
C PRO A 396 1.55 -3.12 30.64
N LEU A 397 2.71 -3.29 31.27
CA LEU A 397 3.79 -2.30 31.22
C LEU A 397 4.43 -2.29 29.82
N ALA A 398 4.65 -3.44 29.23
CA ALA A 398 5.22 -3.58 27.89
C ALA A 398 4.35 -2.90 26.83
N ILE A 399 3.02 -3.13 26.83
CA ILE A 399 2.11 -2.50 25.87
C ILE A 399 2.02 -0.98 26.09
N GLY A 400 2.13 -0.51 27.33
CA GLY A 400 2.23 0.92 27.65
C GLY A 400 3.48 1.54 27.05
N ALA A 401 4.65 0.92 27.21
CA ALA A 401 5.92 1.37 26.65
C ALA A 401 5.88 1.38 25.11
N SER A 402 5.32 0.33 24.51
CA SER A 402 5.10 0.23 23.06
C SER A 402 4.22 1.38 22.54
N THR A 403 3.10 1.64 23.20
CA THR A 403 2.17 2.71 22.82
C THR A 403 2.85 4.08 22.89
N LEU A 404 3.59 4.36 23.96
CA LEU A 404 4.34 5.61 24.11
C LEU A 404 5.40 5.78 23.01
N ARG A 405 6.06 4.70 22.61
CA ARG A 405 7.06 4.71 21.52
C ARG A 405 6.42 5.00 20.17
N VAL A 406 5.26 4.39 19.85
CA VAL A 406 4.51 4.70 18.63
C VAL A 406 4.05 6.16 18.62
N VAL A 407 3.52 6.68 19.72
CA VAL A 407 3.09 8.08 19.86
C VAL A 407 4.28 9.03 19.71
N GLY A 408 5.42 8.70 20.31
CA GLY A 408 6.66 9.49 20.18
C GLY A 408 7.16 9.54 18.74
N ALA A 409 7.25 8.38 18.09
CA ALA A 409 7.64 8.29 16.68
C ALA A 409 6.65 9.04 15.76
N TYR A 410 5.33 8.95 16.03
CA TYR A 410 4.32 9.71 15.31
C TYR A 410 4.52 11.21 15.45
N ALA A 411 4.81 11.71 16.64
CA ALA A 411 5.09 13.13 16.85
C ALA A 411 6.31 13.60 16.04
N VAL A 412 7.39 12.81 16.00
CA VAL A 412 8.56 13.07 15.15
C VAL A 412 8.18 13.07 13.66
N CYS A 413 7.43 12.07 13.22
CA CYS A 413 6.95 11.99 11.83
C CYS A 413 6.10 13.21 11.45
N LEU A 414 5.20 13.64 12.31
CA LEU A 414 4.35 14.81 12.05
C LEU A 414 5.18 16.09 11.97
N ALA A 415 6.17 16.24 12.87
CA ALA A 415 7.09 17.39 12.89
C ALA A 415 7.93 17.46 11.59
N ILE A 416 8.24 16.34 10.96
CA ILE A 416 8.99 16.27 9.69
C ILE A 416 8.03 16.38 8.49
N ALA A 417 6.97 15.59 8.46
CA ALA A 417 6.07 15.44 7.30
C ALA A 417 5.32 16.73 6.97
N LEU A 418 4.83 17.46 7.99
CA LEU A 418 4.03 18.65 7.77
C LEU A 418 4.84 19.79 7.10
N PRO A 419 6.00 20.22 7.60
CA PRO A 419 6.79 21.26 6.93
C PRO A 419 7.34 20.78 5.57
N LEU A 420 7.72 19.52 5.43
CA LEU A 420 8.20 18.96 4.18
C LEU A 420 7.09 18.97 3.10
N ALA A 421 5.89 18.52 3.43
CA ALA A 421 4.74 18.54 2.52
C ALA A 421 4.35 19.96 2.13
N MET A 422 4.37 20.90 3.08
CA MET A 422 4.13 22.33 2.81
C MET A 422 5.17 22.90 1.84
N LYS A 423 6.45 22.57 2.02
CA LYS A 423 7.54 23.04 1.16
C LYS A 423 7.40 22.48 -0.26
N VAL A 424 7.10 21.19 -0.38
CA VAL A 424 6.90 20.50 -1.67
C VAL A 424 5.65 21.01 -2.39
N ALA A 425 4.54 21.24 -1.67
CA ALA A 425 3.30 21.73 -2.26
C ALA A 425 3.42 23.17 -2.78
N ARG A 426 4.18 24.04 -2.09
CA ARG A 426 4.24 25.49 -2.41
C ARG A 426 5.41 25.92 -3.28
N SER A 427 6.45 25.12 -3.37
CA SER A 427 7.64 25.45 -4.15
C SER A 427 7.63 24.70 -5.48
N SER A 428 7.60 25.41 -6.59
CA SER A 428 7.65 24.82 -7.94
C SER A 428 8.96 24.02 -8.20
N ARG A 429 10.08 24.41 -7.56
CA ARG A 429 11.35 23.66 -7.62
C ARG A 429 11.28 22.41 -6.76
N ALA A 430 10.84 22.52 -5.50
CA ALA A 430 10.69 21.38 -4.59
C ALA A 430 9.66 20.37 -5.10
N GLY A 431 8.56 20.82 -5.70
CA GLY A 431 7.56 19.94 -6.32
C GLY A 431 8.08 19.22 -7.56
N ARG A 432 8.88 19.89 -8.41
CA ARG A 432 9.39 19.29 -9.66
C ARG A 432 10.58 18.34 -9.46
N VAL A 433 11.44 18.63 -8.50
CA VAL A 433 12.68 17.87 -8.27
C VAL A 433 12.59 17.04 -7.01
N GLY A 434 12.09 17.63 -5.91
CA GLY A 434 12.04 16.96 -4.61
C GLY A 434 11.01 15.85 -4.55
N LEU A 435 9.82 16.03 -5.13
CA LEU A 435 8.78 15.00 -5.06
C LEU A 435 9.20 13.67 -5.74
N PRO A 436 9.76 13.65 -6.96
CA PRO A 436 10.26 12.40 -7.55
C PRO A 436 11.35 11.72 -6.70
N ILE A 437 12.22 12.49 -6.05
CA ILE A 437 13.24 11.94 -5.15
C ILE A 437 12.57 11.29 -3.92
N ILE A 438 11.61 11.99 -3.32
CA ILE A 438 10.85 11.48 -2.18
C ILE A 438 10.08 10.20 -2.56
N GLU A 439 9.45 10.17 -3.75
CA GLU A 439 8.76 8.98 -4.25
C GLU A 439 9.70 7.78 -4.39
N VAL A 440 10.92 7.99 -4.90
CA VAL A 440 11.94 6.93 -4.99
C VAL A 440 12.33 6.43 -3.60
N VAL A 441 12.64 7.34 -2.67
CA VAL A 441 13.04 6.98 -1.30
C VAL A 441 11.89 6.27 -0.57
N ALA A 442 10.67 6.74 -0.74
CA ALA A 442 9.48 6.14 -0.13
C ALA A 442 9.10 4.77 -0.71
N SER A 443 9.50 4.46 -1.94
CA SER A 443 9.26 3.15 -2.54
C SER A 443 10.22 2.06 -2.06
N PHE A 444 11.31 2.46 -1.37
CA PHE A 444 12.27 1.53 -0.81
C PHE A 444 11.71 0.88 0.47
N PRO A 445 11.79 -0.46 0.63
CA PRO A 445 11.31 -1.12 1.84
C PRO A 445 12.18 -0.74 3.03
N ALA A 446 11.58 -0.05 4.00
CA ALA A 446 12.29 0.46 5.17
C ALA A 446 12.97 -0.65 5.97
N THR A 447 12.40 -1.86 6.00
CA THR A 447 12.94 -3.04 6.67
C THR A 447 14.32 -3.45 6.17
N ALA A 448 14.64 -3.19 4.90
CA ALA A 448 15.98 -3.45 4.37
C ALA A 448 17.09 -2.59 5.02
N LEU A 449 16.71 -1.49 5.67
CA LEU A 449 17.65 -0.63 6.42
C LEU A 449 17.76 -1.02 7.90
N PHE A 450 16.87 -1.85 8.43
CA PHE A 450 16.87 -2.20 9.85
C PHE A 450 18.16 -2.83 10.33
N PRO A 451 18.78 -3.79 9.60
CA PRO A 451 20.08 -4.30 9.99
C PRO A 451 21.14 -3.22 10.15
N VAL A 452 21.23 -2.25 9.24
CA VAL A 452 22.19 -1.13 9.36
C VAL A 452 21.89 -0.25 10.58
N ILE A 453 20.61 0.03 10.85
CA ILE A 453 20.23 0.82 12.03
C ILE A 453 20.72 0.14 13.30
N ILE A 454 20.64 -1.19 13.36
CA ILE A 454 21.04 -1.97 14.53
C ILE A 454 22.54 -2.07 14.65
N PHE A 455 23.24 -2.45 13.58
CA PHE A 455 24.66 -2.75 13.66
C PHE A 455 25.54 -1.49 13.66
N GLU A 456 25.13 -0.45 12.92
CA GLU A 456 25.94 0.74 12.72
C GLU A 456 25.47 1.95 13.54
N LEU A 457 24.16 2.08 13.83
CA LEU A 457 23.63 3.29 14.43
C LEU A 457 23.30 3.16 15.92
N ILE A 458 23.07 1.98 16.47
CA ILE A 458 22.82 1.79 17.92
C ILE A 458 23.91 2.42 18.80
N PRO A 459 25.24 2.26 18.48
CA PRO A 459 26.29 2.87 19.30
C PRO A 459 26.14 4.39 19.47
N TYR A 460 25.47 5.07 18.52
CA TYR A 460 25.28 6.52 18.52
C TYR A 460 23.90 6.95 19.02
N LEU A 461 22.87 6.09 18.88
CA LEU A 461 21.46 6.45 19.11
C LEU A 461 20.84 5.85 20.37
N SER A 462 21.49 4.91 21.03
CA SER A 462 20.89 4.00 22.01
C SER A 462 19.78 3.10 21.42
N ASP A 463 19.41 2.04 22.13
CA ASP A 463 18.36 1.09 21.71
C ASP A 463 17.00 1.77 21.52
N GLN A 464 16.64 2.70 22.40
CA GLN A 464 15.38 3.45 22.29
C GLN A 464 15.38 4.38 21.07
N GLY A 465 16.51 5.04 20.79
CA GLY A 465 16.67 5.92 19.63
C GLY A 465 16.61 5.13 18.32
N ALA A 466 17.25 3.97 18.25
CA ALA A 466 17.20 3.07 17.10
C ALA A 466 15.77 2.56 16.86
N ALA A 467 15.06 2.12 17.90
CA ALA A 467 13.68 1.68 17.81
C ALA A 467 12.75 2.81 17.30
N ILE A 468 12.91 4.03 17.79
CA ILE A 468 12.14 5.20 17.30
C ILE A 468 12.48 5.50 15.84
N LEU A 469 13.74 5.43 15.44
CA LEU A 469 14.16 5.67 14.06
C LEU A 469 13.53 4.64 13.10
N MET A 470 13.53 3.36 13.47
CA MET A 470 12.85 2.32 12.70
C MET A 470 11.36 2.63 12.54
N LEU A 471 10.67 3.00 13.61
CA LEU A 471 9.26 3.41 13.56
C LEU A 471 9.03 4.60 12.62
N VAL A 472 9.90 5.62 12.70
CA VAL A 472 9.83 6.79 11.83
C VAL A 472 9.90 6.39 10.35
N THR A 473 10.78 5.45 9.97
CA THR A 473 10.86 4.99 8.58
C THR A 473 9.58 4.30 8.10
N GLY A 474 8.89 3.59 8.99
CA GLY A 474 7.62 2.90 8.69
C GLY A 474 6.38 3.81 8.70
N MET A 475 6.46 5.02 9.27
CA MET A 475 5.31 5.91 9.47
C MET A 475 5.34 7.17 8.61
N LEU A 476 6.53 7.73 8.34
CA LEU A 476 6.75 9.06 7.79
C LEU A 476 6.04 9.28 6.45
N TRP A 477 6.17 8.32 5.53
CA TRP A 477 5.68 8.46 4.16
C TRP A 477 4.16 8.43 4.07
N TYR A 478 3.48 7.68 4.94
CA TYR A 478 2.02 7.68 5.04
C TYR A 478 1.49 9.07 5.42
N LEU A 479 2.11 9.71 6.39
CA LEU A 479 1.76 11.08 6.79
C LEU A 479 2.09 12.08 5.68
N PHE A 480 3.29 12.01 5.13
CA PHE A 480 3.74 12.95 4.11
C PHE A 480 2.82 12.99 2.88
N PHE A 481 2.52 11.83 2.28
CA PHE A 481 1.70 11.79 1.07
C PHE A 481 0.24 12.19 1.32
N ASN A 482 -0.33 11.80 2.46
CA ASN A 482 -1.69 12.22 2.81
C ASN A 482 -1.77 13.74 3.08
N ILE A 483 -0.82 14.31 3.82
CA ILE A 483 -0.75 15.76 4.06
C ILE A 483 -0.54 16.51 2.73
N LEU A 484 0.37 16.04 1.88
CA LEU A 484 0.63 16.63 0.56
C LEU A 484 -0.63 16.61 -0.33
N SER A 485 -1.35 15.49 -0.36
CA SER A 485 -2.63 15.36 -1.07
C SER A 485 -3.66 16.33 -0.51
N GLY A 486 -3.82 16.41 0.80
CA GLY A 486 -4.72 17.36 1.46
C GLY A 486 -4.41 18.82 1.15
N ILE A 487 -3.12 19.20 1.10
CA ILE A 487 -2.73 20.59 0.72
C ILE A 487 -3.10 20.89 -0.74
N ARG A 488 -2.93 19.92 -1.63
CA ARG A 488 -3.22 20.07 -3.07
C ARG A 488 -4.71 20.05 -3.41
N SER A 489 -5.53 19.47 -2.56
CA SER A 489 -6.98 19.42 -2.73
C SER A 489 -7.69 20.69 -2.21
N LEU A 490 -6.97 21.62 -1.55
CA LEU A 490 -7.56 22.86 -1.08
C LEU A 490 -8.02 23.73 -2.27
N PRO A 491 -9.26 24.24 -2.25
CA PRO A 491 -9.77 25.14 -3.29
C PRO A 491 -8.89 26.39 -3.40
N PRO A 492 -8.49 26.82 -4.62
CA PRO A 492 -7.71 28.05 -4.83
C PRO A 492 -8.40 29.30 -4.26
N ASP A 493 -9.72 29.36 -4.34
CA ASP A 493 -10.54 30.47 -3.82
C ASP A 493 -10.36 30.66 -2.32
N LEU A 494 -10.19 29.57 -1.58
CA LEU A 494 -9.92 29.63 -0.13
C LEU A 494 -8.55 30.29 0.16
N GLU A 495 -7.55 30.02 -0.66
CA GLU A 495 -6.26 30.67 -0.53
C GLU A 495 -6.31 32.15 -0.92
N GLU A 496 -7.07 32.51 -1.95
CA GLU A 496 -7.25 33.91 -2.36
C GLU A 496 -8.03 34.70 -1.31
N ALA A 497 -9.09 34.14 -0.76
CA ALA A 497 -9.84 34.74 0.34
C ALA A 497 -8.94 34.94 1.57
N ALA A 498 -8.17 33.95 1.94
CA ALA A 498 -7.24 34.06 3.06
C ALA A 498 -6.20 35.19 2.86
N ARG A 499 -5.69 35.35 1.64
CA ARG A 499 -4.78 36.45 1.28
C ARG A 499 -5.46 37.81 1.36
N SER A 500 -6.71 37.93 0.89
CA SER A 500 -7.52 39.15 0.94
C SER A 500 -7.79 39.60 2.38
N TYR A 501 -8.00 38.64 3.30
CA TYR A 501 -8.12 38.93 4.75
C TYR A 501 -6.78 39.09 5.47
N GLY A 502 -5.65 39.17 4.75
CA GLY A 502 -4.32 39.39 5.33
C GLY A 502 -3.80 38.22 6.16
N LEU A 503 -4.35 37.02 6.01
CA LEU A 503 -3.90 35.84 6.72
C LEU A 503 -2.60 35.29 6.08
N LYS A 504 -1.47 35.51 6.77
CA LYS A 504 -0.12 35.08 6.34
C LYS A 504 0.56 34.25 7.43
N GLY A 505 1.55 33.46 7.05
CA GLY A 505 2.42 32.70 7.95
C GLY A 505 1.65 31.83 8.94
N ARG A 506 1.90 32.02 10.26
CA ARG A 506 1.30 31.20 11.32
C ARG A 506 -0.24 31.33 11.43
N LYS A 507 -0.78 32.52 11.06
CA LYS A 507 -2.25 32.73 11.04
C LYS A 507 -2.90 31.91 9.92
N PHE A 508 -2.31 31.92 8.71
CA PHE A 508 -2.75 31.09 7.60
C PHE A 508 -2.68 29.59 7.96
N LEU A 509 -1.55 29.15 8.52
CA LEU A 509 -1.36 27.76 8.93
C LEU A 509 -2.48 27.28 9.88
N ARG A 510 -2.79 28.06 10.94
CA ARG A 510 -3.71 27.63 11.99
C ARG A 510 -5.19 27.78 11.61
N ARG A 511 -5.55 28.79 10.80
CA ARG A 511 -6.95 29.13 10.52
C ARG A 511 -7.46 28.61 9.18
N VAL A 512 -6.56 28.31 8.25
CA VAL A 512 -6.93 27.89 6.89
C VAL A 512 -6.33 26.52 6.57
N LEU A 513 -5.01 26.39 6.62
CA LEU A 513 -4.34 25.17 6.15
C LEU A 513 -4.65 23.97 7.02
N LEU A 514 -4.41 24.04 8.34
CA LEU A 514 -4.62 22.91 9.23
C LEU A 514 -6.10 22.44 9.27
N PRO A 515 -7.08 23.34 9.37
CA PRO A 515 -8.47 22.94 9.25
C PRO A 515 -8.79 22.31 7.89
N GLY A 516 -8.31 22.92 6.80
CA GLY A 516 -8.58 22.43 5.46
C GLY A 516 -7.99 21.06 5.13
N ILE A 517 -6.81 20.75 5.65
CA ILE A 517 -6.18 19.43 5.48
C ILE A 517 -6.55 18.42 6.57
N PHE A 518 -7.38 18.81 7.53
CA PHE A 518 -7.66 17.97 8.70
C PHE A 518 -8.19 16.57 8.37
N PRO A 519 -9.12 16.39 7.40
CA PRO A 519 -9.55 15.04 6.99
C PRO A 519 -8.40 14.19 6.44
N ALA A 520 -7.57 14.77 5.57
CA ALA A 520 -6.40 14.09 5.00
C ALA A 520 -5.33 13.77 6.07
N LEU A 521 -5.14 14.69 7.02
CA LEU A 521 -4.24 14.47 8.16
C LEU A 521 -4.71 13.28 9.01
N ILE A 522 -6.00 13.18 9.33
CA ILE A 522 -6.54 12.06 10.11
C ILE A 522 -6.39 10.74 9.34
N THR A 523 -6.72 10.72 8.05
CA THR A 523 -6.51 9.53 7.20
C THR A 523 -5.04 9.11 7.19
N GLY A 524 -4.13 10.06 6.99
CA GLY A 524 -2.68 9.82 7.03
C GLY A 524 -2.20 9.34 8.40
N SER A 525 -2.80 9.82 9.49
CA SER A 525 -2.48 9.39 10.85
C SER A 525 -2.91 7.95 11.11
N ILE A 526 -4.12 7.56 10.69
CA ILE A 526 -4.62 6.19 10.81
C ILE A 526 -3.69 5.21 10.10
N THR A 527 -3.32 5.53 8.85
CA THR A 527 -2.41 4.67 8.06
C THR A 527 -1.00 4.64 8.63
N ALA A 528 -0.49 5.77 9.12
CA ALA A 528 0.82 5.84 9.77
C ALA A 528 0.87 5.02 11.07
N PHE A 529 -0.17 5.09 11.91
CA PHE A 529 -0.27 4.24 13.10
C PHE A 529 -0.33 2.75 12.75
N GLY A 530 -1.07 2.37 11.69
CA GLY A 530 -1.08 0.99 11.19
C GLY A 530 0.32 0.52 10.76
N GLY A 531 1.06 1.34 10.02
CA GLY A 531 2.46 1.09 9.67
C GLY A 531 3.36 1.02 10.91
N GLY A 532 3.17 1.95 11.85
CA GLY A 532 3.91 2.02 13.11
C GLY A 532 3.75 0.77 13.97
N TRP A 533 2.53 0.27 14.16
CA TRP A 533 2.30 -0.97 14.91
C TRP A 533 2.93 -2.19 14.28
N ASN A 534 2.97 -2.28 12.94
CA ASN A 534 3.68 -3.34 12.26
C ASN A 534 5.21 -3.23 12.47
N THR A 535 5.77 -2.04 12.26
CA THR A 535 7.20 -1.79 12.45
C THR A 535 7.64 -1.95 13.92
N LEU A 536 6.76 -1.62 14.86
CA LEU A 536 7.03 -1.65 16.30
C LEU A 536 7.51 -3.02 16.78
N ILE A 537 6.87 -4.09 16.30
CA ILE A 537 7.15 -5.45 16.75
C ILE A 537 8.61 -5.78 16.51
N VAL A 538 9.11 -5.42 15.33
CA VAL A 538 10.51 -5.61 14.96
C VAL A 538 11.41 -4.60 15.66
N ALA A 539 10.99 -3.35 15.75
CA ALA A 539 11.74 -2.29 16.40
C ALA A 539 11.93 -2.49 17.92
N GLU A 540 11.14 -3.34 18.54
CA GLU A 540 11.30 -3.69 19.97
C GLU A 540 12.16 -4.92 20.18
N TYR A 541 12.27 -5.74 19.16
CA TYR A 541 13.10 -6.92 19.17
C TYR A 541 13.54 -7.28 17.75
N LEU A 542 14.81 -7.18 17.50
CA LEU A 542 15.44 -7.79 16.33
C LEU A 542 16.72 -8.48 16.79
N ASN A 543 16.69 -9.82 16.77
CA ASN A 543 17.87 -10.66 16.95
C ASN A 543 18.37 -11.09 15.58
N THR A 544 19.59 -10.76 15.29
CA THR A 544 20.21 -11.06 13.99
C THR A 544 21.10 -12.29 14.00
N GLY A 545 21.07 -13.05 15.10
CA GLY A 545 21.85 -14.30 15.22
C GLY A 545 23.35 -14.12 15.46
N SER A 546 23.87 -12.89 15.39
CA SER A 546 25.31 -12.58 15.51
C SER A 546 25.76 -12.05 16.89
N GLY A 547 24.88 -12.15 17.89
CA GLY A 547 25.18 -11.73 19.26
C GLY A 547 24.84 -10.27 19.59
N GLN A 548 24.63 -9.40 18.62
CA GLN A 548 24.00 -8.09 18.84
C GLN A 548 22.49 -8.22 18.63
N SER A 549 21.73 -7.83 19.63
CA SER A 549 20.27 -7.81 19.57
C SER A 549 19.75 -6.47 20.05
N LEU A 550 18.84 -5.87 19.30
CA LEU A 550 18.02 -4.79 19.80
C LEU A 550 16.95 -5.39 20.70
N SER A 551 16.93 -5.00 21.96
CA SER A 551 15.92 -5.47 22.90
C SER A 551 15.52 -4.32 23.83
N VAL A 552 14.32 -3.77 23.57
CA VAL A 552 13.73 -2.74 24.42
C VAL A 552 12.41 -3.23 24.99
N LEU A 553 12.12 -2.86 26.24
CA LEU A 553 10.86 -3.26 26.89
C LEU A 553 9.67 -2.87 26.01
N GLY A 554 8.93 -3.88 25.56
CA GLY A 554 7.77 -3.70 24.72
C GLY A 554 7.07 -5.02 24.39
N ILE A 555 5.95 -4.91 23.66
CA ILE A 555 5.14 -6.07 23.31
C ILE A 555 5.85 -6.96 22.29
N GLY A 556 6.66 -6.39 21.38
CA GLY A 556 7.49 -7.13 20.44
C GLY A 556 8.52 -8.00 21.17
N GLN A 557 9.18 -7.46 22.19
CA GLN A 557 10.08 -8.21 23.05
C GLN A 557 9.38 -9.39 23.75
N LYS A 558 8.13 -9.20 24.24
CA LYS A 558 7.37 -10.29 24.89
C LYS A 558 7.00 -11.39 23.91
N ILE A 559 6.64 -11.03 22.68
CA ILE A 559 6.36 -11.98 21.59
C ILE A 559 7.61 -12.81 21.27
N ASP A 560 8.79 -12.19 21.27
CA ASP A 560 10.03 -12.89 20.99
C ASP A 560 10.46 -13.81 22.13
N ILE A 561 10.42 -13.34 23.36
CA ILE A 561 10.69 -14.20 24.53
C ILE A 561 9.77 -15.44 24.48
N ALA A 562 8.49 -15.24 24.13
CA ALA A 562 7.55 -16.35 23.97
C ALA A 562 7.97 -17.31 22.85
N ASN A 563 8.45 -16.78 21.72
CA ASN A 563 8.95 -17.59 20.60
C ASN A 563 10.19 -18.40 20.99
N GLY A 564 11.12 -17.80 21.70
CA GLY A 564 12.34 -18.47 22.19
C GLY A 564 12.06 -19.61 23.20
N LEU A 565 10.99 -19.49 23.99
CA LEU A 565 10.55 -20.50 24.94
C LEU A 565 9.77 -21.67 24.26
N GLN A 566 9.53 -21.61 22.97
CA GLN A 566 8.80 -22.62 22.19
C GLN A 566 7.44 -22.98 22.84
N ALA A 567 7.14 -24.27 23.00
CA ALA A 567 5.85 -24.73 23.55
C ALA A 567 5.52 -24.17 24.95
N THR A 568 6.52 -23.92 25.79
CA THR A 568 6.31 -23.32 27.12
C THR A 568 5.96 -21.83 27.05
N GLY A 569 6.30 -21.15 25.97
CA GLY A 569 6.05 -19.74 25.72
C GLY A 569 4.65 -19.42 25.16
N TYR A 570 3.88 -20.42 24.72
CA TYR A 570 2.55 -20.18 24.12
C TYR A 570 1.60 -19.34 24.97
N PRO A 571 1.50 -19.53 26.31
CA PRO A 571 0.68 -18.67 27.14
C PRO A 571 1.05 -17.19 27.03
N LEU A 572 2.33 -16.88 27.09
CA LEU A 572 2.84 -15.52 26.96
C LEU A 572 2.56 -14.96 25.56
N MET A 573 2.77 -15.76 24.50
CA MET A 573 2.49 -15.33 23.12
C MET A 573 1.02 -14.97 22.92
N VAL A 574 0.11 -15.81 23.40
CA VAL A 574 -1.34 -15.55 23.29
C VAL A 574 -1.72 -14.29 24.04
N VAL A 575 -1.26 -14.13 25.30
CA VAL A 575 -1.55 -12.93 26.10
C VAL A 575 -0.97 -11.67 25.46
N ALA A 576 0.25 -11.73 24.96
CA ALA A 576 0.91 -10.60 24.28
C ALA A 576 0.17 -10.20 23.00
N LEU A 577 -0.23 -11.18 22.17
CA LEU A 577 -1.01 -10.92 20.95
C LEU A 577 -2.40 -10.35 21.27
N LEU A 578 -3.10 -10.88 22.27
CA LEU A 578 -4.40 -10.35 22.66
C LEU A 578 -4.29 -8.92 23.22
N ALA A 579 -3.24 -8.62 24.00
CA ALA A 579 -2.98 -7.28 24.48
C ALA A 579 -2.68 -6.31 23.33
N LEU A 580 -1.86 -6.73 22.36
CA LEU A 580 -1.55 -5.95 21.17
C LEU A 580 -2.81 -5.66 20.35
N VAL A 581 -3.54 -6.69 19.96
CA VAL A 581 -4.76 -6.57 19.15
C VAL A 581 -5.82 -5.75 19.87
N GLY A 582 -6.04 -6.00 21.15
CA GLY A 582 -6.99 -5.25 21.98
C GLY A 582 -6.62 -3.77 22.05
N THR A 583 -5.33 -3.44 22.20
CA THR A 583 -4.86 -2.05 22.25
C THR A 583 -5.05 -1.34 20.91
N VAL A 584 -4.68 -2.00 19.79
CA VAL A 584 -4.85 -1.43 18.44
C VAL A 584 -6.33 -1.19 18.13
N ILE A 585 -7.21 -2.15 18.45
CA ILE A 585 -8.66 -1.99 18.29
C ILE A 585 -9.17 -0.86 19.18
N ALA A 586 -8.75 -0.79 20.44
CA ALA A 586 -9.18 0.26 21.37
C ALA A 586 -8.77 1.65 20.86
N ILE A 587 -7.53 1.83 20.39
CA ILE A 587 -7.06 3.09 19.81
C ILE A 587 -7.87 3.44 18.55
N ASN A 588 -8.14 2.47 17.69
CA ASN A 588 -8.92 2.69 16.48
C ASN A 588 -10.37 3.11 16.78
N GLU A 589 -11.05 2.40 17.69
CA GLU A 589 -12.44 2.67 18.05
C GLU A 589 -12.62 3.95 18.89
N LEU A 590 -11.72 4.19 19.85
CA LEU A 590 -11.88 5.27 20.83
C LEU A 590 -11.25 6.59 20.36
N ILE A 591 -10.22 6.55 19.51
CA ILE A 591 -9.49 7.75 19.06
C ILE A 591 -9.74 8.01 17.60
N TRP A 592 -9.39 7.07 16.70
CA TRP A 592 -9.36 7.34 15.27
C TRP A 592 -10.74 7.45 14.63
N LYS A 593 -11.65 6.53 14.90
CA LYS A 593 -13.01 6.58 14.34
C LYS A 593 -13.78 7.83 14.74
N PRO A 594 -13.80 8.27 16.01
CA PRO A 594 -14.44 9.53 16.40
C PRO A 594 -13.79 10.76 15.75
N LEU A 595 -12.46 10.80 15.68
CA LEU A 595 -11.75 11.89 15.01
C LEU A 595 -12.05 11.96 13.51
N TYR A 596 -12.06 10.80 12.84
CA TYR A 596 -12.41 10.71 11.42
C TYR A 596 -13.84 11.19 11.15
N ARG A 597 -14.81 10.72 11.96
CA ARG A 597 -16.21 11.17 11.85
C ARG A 597 -16.34 12.68 12.02
N ARG A 598 -15.65 13.27 12.99
CA ARG A 598 -15.62 14.73 13.19
C ARG A 598 -14.96 15.45 12.01
N ALA A 599 -13.83 14.92 11.52
CA ALA A 599 -13.13 15.51 10.40
C ALA A 599 -14.01 15.57 9.13
N VAL A 600 -14.69 14.48 8.80
CA VAL A 600 -15.59 14.41 7.64
C VAL A 600 -16.84 15.28 7.83
N ALA A 601 -17.41 15.34 9.05
CA ALA A 601 -18.61 16.12 9.30
C ALA A 601 -18.39 17.64 9.30
N GLN A 602 -17.21 18.11 9.73
CA GLN A 602 -16.93 19.54 9.92
C GLN A 602 -16.16 20.19 8.77
N TYR A 603 -15.41 19.42 8.00
CA TYR A 603 -14.44 19.93 7.02
C TYR A 603 -14.63 19.33 5.62
N ARG A 604 -15.82 18.82 5.31
CA ARG A 604 -16.16 18.39 3.96
C ARG A 604 -16.56 19.63 3.16
N TYR A 605 -15.77 19.94 2.14
CA TYR A 605 -16.12 20.95 1.15
C TYR A 605 -16.93 20.22 0.06
N ASP A 606 -18.27 20.34 0.12
CA ASP A 606 -19.19 19.90 -0.93
C ASP A 606 -19.18 20.88 -2.09
#